data_b164f5698944bafbbe5e6940a2a51d1d
#
_entry.id   b164f5698944bafbbe5e6940a2a51d1d
#
_cell.length_a   1.000
_cell.length_b   1.000
_cell.length_c   1.000
_cell.angle_alpha   90.00
_cell.angle_beta   90.00
_cell.angle_gamma   90.00
#
_symmetry.space_group_name_H-M   'P 1'
#
loop_
_entity.id
_entity.type
_entity.pdbx_description
1 polymer ?
#
loop_
_entity_poly.entity_id
_entity_poly.type
_entity_poly.pdbx_seq_one_letter_code
_entity_poly.pdbx_strand_id
1 'polypeptide(L)'
;MQVNLDRGNGYLFRYNNSYLELYKSELYHLLEGLDYMKTMMFARKMMMSQEIKSNNMIEGINDDLSMIDQVIKNRDKDSKRIINLYHGYQYIITHQDINKYSLRELYSLLSDGLLNEYSNTYMGDFYRERPVYILKGDRLDLEPYEGAKYEDIEYYMNKLFEYINKCDSNDEIDDFIKSQIIHFYFVYIHPYFDVNGRCSRTLSMWYLLNKECYPYIIFNRAIAFNQKGYEENIIKSRNTGDMTLFLKYMLVSVEKEIEKEYLINNINANSKSRLSKEDLQMLEYFLNLKGNLTIKDLVTVYNFYNPKKNIKEVSISKIMPLIEKEIFSVTGYSKKNIYDNQPNMFIKLNEELISVDERKVKNLHLDRYIK
;
A
#
# COMPACT_ATOMS: atom_id res chain seq x y z
N MET A 1 15.53 -20.01 -6.10
CA MET A 1 14.46 -20.46 -7.01
C MET A 1 14.46 -19.58 -8.25
N GLN A 2 14.46 -20.16 -9.44
CA GLN A 2 14.28 -19.40 -10.69
C GLN A 2 12.78 -19.28 -10.98
N VAL A 3 12.38 -18.12 -11.46
CA VAL A 3 11.01 -17.88 -11.91
C VAL A 3 11.02 -17.86 -13.44
N ASN A 4 10.06 -18.52 -14.08
CA ASN A 4 9.99 -18.58 -15.54
C ASN A 4 9.51 -17.23 -16.14
N LEU A 5 10.18 -16.15 -15.76
CA LEU A 5 9.97 -14.81 -16.24
C LEU A 5 11.30 -14.25 -16.78
N ASP A 6 11.34 -13.99 -18.07
CA ASP A 6 12.51 -13.53 -18.80
C ASP A 6 12.82 -12.05 -18.48
N ARG A 7 14.11 -11.74 -18.36
CA ARG A 7 14.64 -10.38 -18.18
C ARG A 7 15.46 -9.87 -19.37
N GLY A 8 15.38 -10.58 -20.48
CA GLY A 8 16.15 -10.35 -21.69
C GLY A 8 17.34 -11.30 -21.85
N ASN A 9 17.67 -11.60 -23.09
CA ASN A 9 18.79 -12.48 -23.47
C ASN A 9 18.77 -13.89 -22.83
N GLY A 10 17.60 -14.43 -22.53
CA GLY A 10 17.42 -15.76 -21.92
C GLY A 10 17.75 -15.85 -20.44
N TYR A 11 18.01 -14.71 -19.77
CA TYR A 11 18.19 -14.70 -18.32
C TYR A 11 16.84 -14.63 -17.63
N LEU A 12 16.65 -15.43 -16.57
CA LEU A 12 15.43 -15.48 -15.77
C LEU A 12 15.60 -14.71 -14.46
N PHE A 13 14.50 -14.15 -13.97
CA PHE A 13 14.43 -13.65 -12.60
C PHE A 13 14.52 -14.79 -11.59
N ARG A 14 15.03 -14.50 -10.39
CA ARG A 14 15.18 -15.46 -9.30
C ARG A 14 14.89 -14.83 -7.95
N TYR A 15 14.68 -15.69 -6.95
CA TYR A 15 14.69 -15.30 -5.54
C TYR A 15 15.13 -16.48 -4.65
N ASN A 16 15.57 -16.17 -3.43
CA ASN A 16 16.00 -17.16 -2.45
C ASN A 16 14.83 -17.49 -1.51
N ASN A 17 14.09 -18.55 -1.78
CA ASN A 17 12.94 -18.95 -0.95
C ASN A 17 13.37 -19.32 0.48
N SER A 18 14.48 -20.03 0.66
CA SER A 18 14.97 -20.40 1.99
C SER A 18 15.30 -19.18 2.85
N TYR A 19 15.75 -18.08 2.25
CA TYR A 19 15.95 -16.81 2.95
C TYR A 19 14.64 -16.15 3.36
N LEU A 20 13.56 -16.34 2.60
CA LEU A 20 12.25 -15.78 2.88
C LEU A 20 11.45 -16.58 3.91
N GLU A 21 11.79 -17.86 4.15
CA GLU A 21 11.03 -18.75 5.05
C GLU A 21 10.85 -18.17 6.48
N LEU A 22 11.87 -17.50 7.01
CA LEU A 22 11.75 -16.84 8.32
C LEU A 22 10.61 -15.82 8.33
N TYR A 23 10.58 -14.92 7.35
CA TYR A 23 9.59 -13.85 7.24
C TYR A 23 8.19 -14.38 6.90
N LYS A 24 8.13 -15.44 6.12
CA LYS A 24 6.87 -16.16 5.83
C LYS A 24 6.30 -16.79 7.11
N SER A 25 7.14 -17.42 7.90
CA SER A 25 6.77 -18.03 9.17
C SER A 25 6.30 -16.98 10.20
N GLU A 26 6.97 -15.84 10.30
CA GLU A 26 6.57 -14.73 11.18
C GLU A 26 5.17 -14.23 10.81
N LEU A 27 4.94 -13.96 9.53
CA LEU A 27 3.65 -13.49 9.03
C LEU A 27 2.53 -14.54 9.22
N TYR A 28 2.82 -15.81 8.96
CA TYR A 28 1.87 -16.90 9.18
C TYR A 28 1.42 -16.99 10.65
N HIS A 29 2.36 -16.99 11.58
CA HIS A 29 2.04 -17.04 13.01
C HIS A 29 1.28 -15.81 13.52
N LEU A 30 1.55 -14.63 12.95
CA LEU A 30 0.77 -13.44 13.24
C LEU A 30 -0.68 -13.61 12.80
N LEU A 31 -0.92 -14.07 11.58
CA LEU A 31 -2.27 -14.26 11.02
C LEU A 31 -3.07 -15.34 11.77
N GLU A 32 -2.45 -16.46 12.14
CA GLU A 32 -3.09 -17.49 12.97
C GLU A 32 -3.57 -16.91 14.33
N GLY A 33 -2.74 -16.04 14.94
CA GLY A 33 -3.03 -15.44 16.23
C GLY A 33 -4.16 -14.42 16.23
N LEU A 34 -4.40 -13.75 15.10
CA LEU A 34 -5.30 -12.59 15.04
C LEU A 34 -6.77 -12.90 14.72
N ASP A 35 -7.14 -14.15 14.41
CA ASP A 35 -8.48 -14.48 13.83
C ASP A 35 -8.88 -13.45 12.73
N TYR A 36 -7.91 -13.14 11.88
CA TYR A 36 -7.92 -11.97 10.98
C TYR A 36 -9.08 -11.99 9.99
N MET A 37 -9.53 -13.18 9.58
CA MET A 37 -10.60 -13.34 8.59
C MET A 37 -11.94 -12.76 9.05
N LYS A 38 -12.27 -12.87 10.35
CA LYS A 38 -13.51 -12.27 10.89
C LYS A 38 -13.44 -10.74 10.90
N THR A 39 -12.28 -10.20 11.18
CA THR A 39 -12.05 -8.76 11.22
C THR A 39 -12.13 -8.13 9.83
N MET A 40 -11.60 -8.81 8.81
CA MET A 40 -11.57 -8.32 7.42
C MET A 40 -12.94 -8.29 6.74
N MET A 41 -13.85 -9.18 7.05
CA MET A 41 -15.22 -9.13 6.49
C MET A 41 -15.97 -7.84 6.82
N PHE A 42 -15.69 -7.25 7.99
CA PHE A 42 -16.23 -5.93 8.38
C PHE A 42 -15.57 -4.77 7.65
N ALA A 43 -14.28 -4.90 7.31
CA ALA A 43 -13.46 -3.84 6.71
C ALA A 43 -13.71 -3.62 5.21
N ARG A 44 -14.26 -4.59 4.46
CA ARG A 44 -14.39 -4.53 2.99
C ARG A 44 -15.03 -3.23 2.46
N LYS A 45 -16.00 -2.68 3.18
CA LYS A 45 -16.68 -1.44 2.74
C LYS A 45 -15.89 -0.16 3.03
N MET A 46 -15.07 -0.18 4.09
CA MET A 46 -14.22 0.97 4.49
C MET A 46 -12.86 0.98 3.77
N MET A 47 -12.38 -0.19 3.31
CA MET A 47 -11.05 -0.34 2.73
C MET A 47 -10.87 0.36 1.38
N MET A 48 -11.94 0.48 0.56
CA MET A 48 -11.79 1.00 -0.80
C MET A 48 -11.25 2.43 -0.83
N SER A 49 -11.78 3.33 0.00
CA SER A 49 -11.30 4.72 0.06
C SER A 49 -9.86 4.80 0.59
N GLN A 50 -9.51 3.95 1.55
CA GLN A 50 -8.15 3.86 2.08
C GLN A 50 -7.18 3.30 1.04
N GLU A 51 -7.57 2.28 0.27
CA GLU A 51 -6.76 1.73 -0.80
C GLU A 51 -6.57 2.73 -1.95
N ILE A 52 -7.60 3.49 -2.33
CA ILE A 52 -7.49 4.58 -3.30
C ILE A 52 -6.52 5.64 -2.78
N LYS A 53 -6.67 6.07 -1.52
CA LYS A 53 -5.76 7.02 -0.89
C LYS A 53 -4.31 6.52 -0.93
N SER A 54 -4.08 5.29 -0.50
CA SER A 54 -2.73 4.70 -0.45
C SER A 54 -2.12 4.58 -1.84
N ASN A 55 -2.90 4.17 -2.83
CA ASN A 55 -2.46 4.07 -4.21
C ASN A 55 -2.07 5.45 -4.77
N ASN A 56 -2.85 6.51 -4.48
CA ASN A 56 -2.52 7.88 -4.86
C ASN A 56 -1.28 8.40 -4.10
N MET A 57 -1.14 8.08 -2.80
CA MET A 57 0.04 8.46 -2.02
C MET A 57 1.35 7.89 -2.60
N ILE A 58 1.34 6.66 -3.09
CA ILE A 58 2.50 6.05 -3.77
C ILE A 58 2.89 6.83 -5.03
N GLU A 59 1.92 7.47 -5.69
CA GLU A 59 2.15 8.35 -6.85
C GLU A 59 2.45 9.82 -6.44
N GLY A 60 2.69 10.09 -5.15
CA GLY A 60 2.96 11.44 -4.64
C GLY A 60 1.73 12.35 -4.50
N ILE A 61 0.52 11.80 -4.54
CA ILE A 61 -0.74 12.54 -4.47
C ILE A 61 -1.39 12.30 -3.11
N ASN A 62 -1.61 13.39 -2.35
CA ASN A 62 -2.16 13.34 -1.01
C ASN A 62 -3.60 13.85 -0.99
N ASP A 63 -4.55 12.95 -1.18
CA ASP A 63 -5.98 13.22 -1.08
C ASP A 63 -6.49 13.01 0.35
N ASP A 64 -7.45 13.83 0.79
CA ASP A 64 -8.15 13.58 2.05
C ASP A 64 -9.18 12.45 1.90
N LEU A 65 -9.31 11.58 2.92
CA LEU A 65 -10.28 10.47 2.91
C LEU A 65 -11.72 10.95 2.74
N SER A 66 -12.07 12.09 3.36
CA SER A 66 -13.43 12.65 3.25
C SER A 66 -13.72 13.12 1.83
N MET A 67 -12.72 13.67 1.14
CA MET A 67 -12.82 14.03 -0.27
C MET A 67 -13.00 12.80 -1.14
N ILE A 68 -12.20 11.74 -0.93
CA ILE A 68 -12.34 10.48 -1.67
C ILE A 68 -13.73 9.88 -1.48
N ASP A 69 -14.24 9.83 -0.23
CA ASP A 69 -15.59 9.35 0.07
C ASP A 69 -16.68 10.15 -0.67
N GLN A 70 -16.52 11.49 -0.74
CA GLN A 70 -17.45 12.37 -1.46
C GLN A 70 -17.42 12.13 -2.98
N VAL A 71 -16.22 12.03 -3.55
CA VAL A 71 -16.04 11.72 -4.99
C VAL A 71 -16.72 10.41 -5.36
N ILE A 72 -16.48 9.36 -4.56
CA ILE A 72 -17.10 8.04 -4.78
C ILE A 72 -18.64 8.12 -4.65
N LYS A 73 -19.13 8.79 -3.59
CA LYS A 73 -20.56 8.92 -3.31
C LYS A 73 -21.28 9.69 -4.41
N ASN A 74 -20.68 10.79 -4.86
CA ASN A 74 -21.27 11.68 -5.86
C ASN A 74 -20.97 11.24 -7.30
N ARG A 75 -20.12 10.22 -7.50
CA ARG A 75 -19.62 9.79 -8.82
C ARG A 75 -19.03 10.96 -9.62
N ASP A 76 -18.21 11.77 -8.94
CA ASP A 76 -17.61 12.96 -9.51
C ASP A 76 -16.60 12.58 -10.59
N LYS A 77 -16.98 12.89 -11.86
CA LYS A 77 -16.17 12.55 -13.03
C LYS A 77 -14.97 13.48 -13.24
N ASP A 78 -14.94 14.60 -12.57
CA ASP A 78 -13.83 15.56 -12.70
C ASP A 78 -12.62 15.10 -11.87
N SER A 79 -12.84 14.33 -10.81
CA SER A 79 -11.81 13.71 -9.99
C SER A 79 -11.29 12.39 -10.58
N LYS A 80 -10.80 12.44 -11.83
CA LYS A 80 -10.44 11.27 -12.64
C LYS A 80 -9.59 10.22 -11.92
N ARG A 81 -8.53 10.62 -11.20
CA ARG A 81 -7.63 9.66 -10.53
C ARG A 81 -8.35 8.81 -9.48
N ILE A 82 -9.26 9.42 -8.71
CA ILE A 82 -10.03 8.74 -7.67
C ILE A 82 -11.11 7.84 -8.30
N ILE A 83 -11.88 8.38 -9.22
CA ILE A 83 -13.01 7.64 -9.82
C ILE A 83 -12.53 6.48 -10.70
N ASN A 84 -11.40 6.63 -11.39
CA ASN A 84 -10.81 5.57 -12.20
C ASN A 84 -10.31 4.40 -11.32
N LEU A 85 -9.64 4.67 -10.20
CA LEU A 85 -9.27 3.63 -9.24
C LEU A 85 -10.50 2.94 -8.66
N TYR A 86 -11.54 3.71 -8.32
CA TYR A 86 -12.81 3.13 -7.85
C TYR A 86 -13.40 2.16 -8.89
N HIS A 87 -13.49 2.58 -10.17
CA HIS A 87 -13.99 1.72 -11.24
C HIS A 87 -13.09 0.50 -11.48
N GLY A 88 -11.76 0.68 -11.45
CA GLY A 88 -10.82 -0.42 -11.55
C GLY A 88 -10.98 -1.45 -10.44
N TYR A 89 -11.19 -1.02 -9.20
CA TYR A 89 -11.44 -1.93 -8.07
C TYR A 89 -12.81 -2.62 -8.18
N GLN A 90 -13.86 -1.93 -8.64
CA GLN A 90 -15.15 -2.57 -8.92
C GLN A 90 -15.02 -3.63 -10.01
N TYR A 91 -14.23 -3.35 -11.05
CA TYR A 91 -13.97 -4.27 -12.14
C TYR A 91 -13.32 -5.58 -11.65
N ILE A 92 -12.21 -5.50 -10.91
CA ILE A 92 -11.50 -6.69 -10.44
C ILE A 92 -12.27 -7.53 -9.42
N ILE A 93 -13.25 -6.93 -8.69
CA ILE A 93 -14.12 -7.67 -7.76
C ILE A 93 -15.14 -8.53 -8.52
N THR A 94 -15.52 -8.13 -9.73
CA THR A 94 -16.58 -8.79 -10.50
C THR A 94 -16.05 -9.66 -11.64
N HIS A 95 -14.76 -9.59 -11.94
CA HIS A 95 -14.12 -10.35 -13.02
C HIS A 95 -13.05 -11.28 -12.44
N GLN A 96 -13.05 -12.54 -12.85
CA GLN A 96 -12.07 -13.54 -12.38
C GLN A 96 -10.94 -13.78 -13.38
N ASP A 97 -11.23 -13.71 -14.67
CA ASP A 97 -10.26 -14.06 -15.72
C ASP A 97 -9.24 -12.97 -15.93
N ILE A 98 -7.98 -13.25 -15.57
CA ILE A 98 -6.84 -12.38 -15.83
C ILE A 98 -6.18 -12.80 -17.14
N ASN A 99 -6.39 -12.02 -18.19
CA ASN A 99 -5.83 -12.24 -19.50
C ASN A 99 -5.55 -10.91 -20.22
N LYS A 100 -5.03 -10.97 -21.43
CA LYS A 100 -4.67 -9.80 -22.26
C LYS A 100 -5.83 -8.82 -22.45
N TYR A 101 -7.05 -9.33 -22.67
CA TYR A 101 -8.23 -8.51 -22.96
C TYR A 101 -8.76 -7.83 -21.70
N SER A 102 -8.95 -8.61 -20.66
CA SER A 102 -9.44 -8.08 -19.37
C SER A 102 -8.45 -7.11 -18.72
N LEU A 103 -7.15 -7.33 -18.87
CA LEU A 103 -6.13 -6.39 -18.42
C LEU A 103 -6.15 -5.08 -19.24
N ARG A 104 -6.38 -5.15 -20.55
CA ARG A 104 -6.54 -3.96 -21.40
C ARG A 104 -7.77 -3.14 -21.01
N GLU A 105 -8.86 -3.81 -20.67
CA GLU A 105 -10.08 -3.17 -20.16
C GLU A 105 -9.83 -2.50 -18.81
N LEU A 106 -9.19 -3.19 -17.87
CA LEU A 106 -8.76 -2.61 -16.59
C LEU A 106 -7.89 -1.37 -16.79
N TYR A 107 -6.89 -1.46 -17.67
CA TYR A 107 -6.05 -0.30 -18.00
C TYR A 107 -6.86 0.87 -18.56
N SER A 108 -7.83 0.61 -19.43
CA SER A 108 -8.69 1.66 -19.99
C SER A 108 -9.49 2.38 -18.91
N LEU A 109 -10.01 1.63 -17.91
CA LEU A 109 -10.69 2.21 -16.75
C LEU A 109 -9.73 3.07 -15.90
N LEU A 110 -8.53 2.57 -15.63
CA LEU A 110 -7.55 3.26 -14.77
C LEU A 110 -6.96 4.51 -15.43
N SER A 111 -6.90 4.57 -16.77
CA SER A 111 -6.26 5.64 -17.53
C SER A 111 -7.24 6.64 -18.15
N ASP A 112 -8.57 6.45 -17.99
CA ASP A 112 -9.59 7.30 -18.62
C ASP A 112 -9.35 8.78 -18.33
N GLY A 113 -9.15 9.58 -19.40
CA GLY A 113 -8.92 11.01 -19.32
C GLY A 113 -7.63 11.46 -18.62
N LEU A 114 -6.68 10.55 -18.40
CA LEU A 114 -5.38 10.87 -17.77
C LEU A 114 -4.23 10.93 -18.78
N LEU A 115 -4.38 10.32 -19.96
CA LEU A 115 -3.33 10.24 -20.95
C LEU A 115 -3.25 11.52 -21.77
N ASN A 116 -2.03 11.95 -22.09
CA ASN A 116 -1.80 13.06 -23.04
C ASN A 116 -1.98 12.58 -24.50
N GLU A 117 -1.95 13.54 -25.44
CA GLU A 117 -2.13 13.27 -26.86
C GLU A 117 -1.08 12.28 -27.42
N TYR A 118 0.18 12.44 -27.05
CA TYR A 118 1.25 11.53 -27.46
C TYR A 118 0.97 10.09 -27.01
N SER A 119 0.63 9.91 -25.75
CA SER A 119 0.33 8.59 -25.19
C SER A 119 -0.89 7.95 -25.89
N ASN A 120 -1.91 8.73 -26.19
CA ASN A 120 -3.09 8.24 -26.93
C ASN A 120 -2.75 7.87 -28.38
N THR A 121 -1.92 8.67 -29.06
CA THR A 121 -1.56 8.45 -30.47
C THR A 121 -0.74 7.17 -30.66
N TYR A 122 0.20 6.87 -29.74
CA TYR A 122 1.11 5.73 -29.86
C TYR A 122 0.77 4.54 -28.97
N MET A 123 -0.41 4.52 -28.40
CA MET A 123 -0.97 3.34 -27.74
C MET A 123 -1.59 2.45 -28.81
N GLY A 124 -1.01 1.27 -29.00
CA GLY A 124 -1.58 0.22 -29.85
C GLY A 124 -2.79 -0.43 -29.19
N ASP A 125 -3.33 -1.46 -29.83
CA ASP A 125 -4.52 -2.16 -29.36
C ASP A 125 -4.39 -2.63 -27.91
N PHE A 126 -3.20 -3.12 -27.53
CA PHE A 126 -2.95 -3.65 -26.19
C PHE A 126 -1.85 -2.92 -25.43
N TYR A 127 -0.76 -2.54 -26.08
CA TYR A 127 0.44 -2.00 -25.45
C TYR A 127 0.98 -0.78 -26.20
N ARG A 128 1.93 -0.05 -25.60
CA ARG A 128 2.60 1.07 -26.25
C ARG A 128 3.45 0.61 -27.44
N GLU A 129 3.55 1.47 -28.45
CA GLU A 129 4.30 1.22 -29.68
C GLU A 129 5.54 2.13 -29.80
N ARG A 130 5.98 2.72 -28.70
CA ARG A 130 7.17 3.58 -28.61
C ARG A 130 7.90 3.36 -27.28
N PRO A 131 9.18 3.72 -27.22
CA PRO A 131 9.95 3.68 -25.98
C PRO A 131 9.32 4.54 -24.87
N VAL A 132 9.51 4.12 -23.63
CA VAL A 132 9.17 4.89 -22.42
C VAL A 132 10.35 4.89 -21.47
N TYR A 133 10.64 6.06 -20.91
CA TYR A 133 11.69 6.23 -19.92
C TYR A 133 11.06 6.48 -18.55
N ILE A 134 11.47 5.67 -17.60
CA ILE A 134 10.94 5.69 -16.24
C ILE A 134 11.85 6.58 -15.41
N LEU A 135 11.30 7.71 -14.95
CA LEU A 135 11.98 8.62 -14.04
C LEU A 135 12.02 8.01 -12.63
N LYS A 136 13.08 8.31 -11.87
CA LYS A 136 13.26 7.81 -10.49
C LYS A 136 12.79 8.84 -9.46
N GLY A 137 11.49 9.18 -9.48
CA GLY A 137 10.90 10.17 -8.58
C GLY A 137 11.61 11.54 -8.66
N ASP A 138 11.75 12.23 -7.53
CA ASP A 138 12.45 13.53 -7.44
C ASP A 138 13.99 13.42 -7.50
N ARG A 139 14.53 12.24 -7.76
CA ARG A 139 15.96 11.98 -7.81
C ARG A 139 16.51 12.28 -9.20
N LEU A 140 16.72 13.56 -9.49
CA LEU A 140 17.32 14.07 -10.73
C LEU A 140 18.78 13.61 -10.95
N ASP A 141 19.40 13.03 -9.91
CA ASP A 141 20.76 12.49 -9.93
C ASP A 141 20.86 11.07 -10.52
N LEU A 142 19.73 10.42 -10.78
CA LEU A 142 19.69 9.07 -11.30
C LEU A 142 19.25 9.07 -12.77
N GLU A 143 20.03 8.38 -13.62
CA GLU A 143 19.68 8.16 -15.01
C GLU A 143 18.30 7.50 -15.13
N PRO A 144 17.40 8.02 -15.98
CA PRO A 144 16.17 7.34 -16.33
C PRO A 144 16.49 5.96 -16.89
N TYR A 145 15.66 4.99 -16.62
CA TYR A 145 15.79 3.68 -17.25
C TYR A 145 14.64 3.42 -18.24
N GLU A 146 14.95 2.72 -19.30
CA GLU A 146 13.98 2.34 -20.30
C GLU A 146 13.14 1.13 -19.77
N GLY A 147 11.83 1.13 -20.04
CA GLY A 147 10.99 -0.07 -19.91
C GLY A 147 11.46 -1.17 -20.88
N ALA A 148 10.79 -2.29 -20.93
CA ALA A 148 11.07 -3.29 -21.96
C ALA A 148 10.97 -2.65 -23.35
N LYS A 149 11.77 -3.13 -24.32
CA LYS A 149 11.63 -2.69 -25.70
C LYS A 149 10.20 -2.92 -26.15
N TYR A 150 9.60 -1.94 -26.83
CA TYR A 150 8.18 -2.02 -27.17
C TYR A 150 7.87 -3.19 -28.11
N GLU A 151 8.83 -3.60 -28.94
CA GLU A 151 8.71 -4.77 -29.83
C GLU A 151 8.63 -6.10 -29.07
N ASP A 152 9.17 -6.15 -27.85
CA ASP A 152 9.25 -7.36 -27.01
C ASP A 152 8.11 -7.44 -25.97
N ILE A 153 7.29 -6.38 -25.80
CA ILE A 153 6.25 -6.29 -24.75
C ILE A 153 5.28 -7.46 -24.85
N GLU A 154 4.80 -7.78 -26.07
CA GLU A 154 3.86 -8.89 -26.27
C GLU A 154 4.42 -10.22 -25.76
N TYR A 155 5.70 -10.50 -26.03
CA TYR A 155 6.38 -11.69 -25.54
C TYR A 155 6.42 -11.74 -24.00
N TYR A 156 6.86 -10.64 -23.35
CA TYR A 156 6.96 -10.60 -21.90
C TYR A 156 5.58 -10.67 -21.22
N MET A 157 4.58 -10.00 -21.78
CA MET A 157 3.22 -10.05 -21.26
C MET A 157 2.61 -11.46 -21.38
N ASN A 158 2.86 -12.18 -22.47
CA ASN A 158 2.44 -13.58 -22.61
C ASN A 158 3.09 -14.46 -21.52
N LYS A 159 4.38 -14.26 -21.23
CA LYS A 159 5.06 -14.94 -20.11
C LYS A 159 4.43 -14.60 -18.75
N LEU A 160 4.02 -13.35 -18.53
CA LEU A 160 3.31 -12.94 -17.34
C LEU A 160 1.96 -13.65 -17.21
N PHE A 161 1.16 -13.74 -18.28
CA PHE A 161 -0.13 -14.46 -18.24
C PHE A 161 0.05 -15.96 -18.05
N GLU A 162 1.05 -16.59 -18.69
CA GLU A 162 1.43 -17.98 -18.42
C GLU A 162 1.75 -18.20 -16.93
N TYR A 163 2.51 -17.27 -16.33
CA TYR A 163 2.87 -17.32 -14.92
C TYR A 163 1.66 -17.13 -13.99
N ILE A 164 0.78 -16.16 -14.28
CA ILE A 164 -0.46 -15.93 -13.51
C ILE A 164 -1.33 -17.18 -13.49
N ASN A 165 -1.53 -17.80 -14.64
CA ASN A 165 -2.46 -18.92 -14.82
C ASN A 165 -1.89 -20.28 -14.38
N LYS A 166 -0.59 -20.33 -14.05
CA LYS A 166 0.02 -21.56 -13.54
C LYS A 166 -0.37 -21.76 -12.07
N CYS A 167 -0.99 -22.89 -11.78
CA CYS A 167 -1.40 -23.28 -10.43
C CYS A 167 -0.23 -24.01 -9.73
N ASP A 168 0.63 -23.25 -9.04
CA ASP A 168 1.84 -23.76 -8.38
C ASP A 168 2.06 -23.20 -6.96
N SER A 169 1.12 -22.45 -6.42
CA SER A 169 1.15 -22.00 -5.02
C SER A 169 0.66 -23.08 -4.09
N ASN A 170 1.31 -23.21 -2.93
CA ASN A 170 1.03 -24.23 -1.92
C ASN A 170 0.16 -23.69 -0.77
N ASP A 171 0.22 -22.39 -0.52
CA ASP A 171 -0.53 -21.71 0.56
C ASP A 171 -0.75 -20.22 0.23
N GLU A 172 -1.51 -19.53 1.09
CA GLU A 172 -1.85 -18.10 0.92
C GLU A 172 -0.62 -17.20 0.92
N ILE A 173 0.46 -17.55 1.67
CA ILE A 173 1.69 -16.76 1.69
C ILE A 173 2.45 -16.93 0.38
N ASP A 174 2.45 -18.13 -0.19
CA ASP A 174 3.04 -18.37 -1.51
C ASP A 174 2.23 -17.64 -2.60
N ASP A 175 0.90 -17.57 -2.49
CA ASP A 175 0.06 -16.74 -3.36
C ASP A 175 0.36 -15.24 -3.20
N PHE A 176 0.63 -14.78 -1.97
CA PHE A 176 1.10 -13.40 -1.77
C PHE A 176 2.47 -13.16 -2.45
N ILE A 177 3.44 -14.05 -2.26
CA ILE A 177 4.74 -13.97 -2.96
C ILE A 177 4.54 -13.91 -4.47
N LYS A 178 3.70 -14.80 -5.01
CA LYS A 178 3.37 -14.84 -6.44
C LYS A 178 2.73 -13.53 -6.92
N SER A 179 1.82 -12.96 -6.15
CA SER A 179 1.21 -11.67 -6.47
C SER A 179 2.23 -10.53 -6.54
N GLN A 180 3.25 -10.54 -5.67
CA GLN A 180 4.30 -9.54 -5.67
C GLN A 180 5.31 -9.74 -6.82
N ILE A 181 5.52 -10.97 -7.26
CA ILE A 181 6.29 -11.26 -8.48
C ILE A 181 5.54 -10.76 -9.72
N ILE A 182 4.22 -10.96 -9.79
CA ILE A 182 3.35 -10.41 -10.85
C ILE A 182 3.47 -8.88 -10.88
N HIS A 183 3.33 -8.23 -9.72
CA HIS A 183 3.49 -6.80 -9.55
C HIS A 183 4.85 -6.33 -10.08
N PHE A 184 5.94 -6.90 -9.57
CA PHE A 184 7.30 -6.55 -9.95
C PHE A 184 7.53 -6.70 -11.46
N TYR A 185 7.13 -7.83 -12.03
CA TYR A 185 7.39 -8.12 -13.44
C TYR A 185 6.59 -7.21 -14.37
N PHE A 186 5.36 -6.86 -14.00
CA PHE A 186 4.59 -5.87 -14.76
C PHE A 186 5.27 -4.49 -14.75
N VAL A 187 5.77 -4.04 -13.59
CA VAL A 187 6.54 -2.79 -13.49
C VAL A 187 7.84 -2.86 -14.30
N TYR A 188 8.49 -4.03 -14.35
CA TYR A 188 9.68 -4.26 -15.15
C TYR A 188 9.41 -4.12 -16.65
N ILE A 189 8.33 -4.72 -17.15
CA ILE A 189 7.90 -4.64 -18.57
C ILE A 189 7.52 -3.21 -18.92
N HIS A 190 6.74 -2.57 -18.06
CA HIS A 190 6.21 -1.23 -18.26
C HIS A 190 5.43 -1.09 -19.58
N PRO A 191 4.33 -1.85 -19.75
CA PRO A 191 3.70 -2.05 -21.06
C PRO A 191 2.93 -0.82 -21.58
N TYR A 192 2.73 0.21 -20.77
CA TYR A 192 1.97 1.41 -21.09
C TYR A 192 2.82 2.67 -20.98
N PHE A 193 2.32 3.81 -21.49
CA PHE A 193 3.02 5.09 -21.35
C PHE A 193 2.93 5.69 -19.95
N ASP A 194 1.78 5.51 -19.30
CA ASP A 194 1.51 5.99 -17.94
C ASP A 194 0.61 4.99 -17.20
N VAL A 195 0.33 5.23 -15.94
CA VAL A 195 -0.56 4.41 -15.08
C VAL A 195 -0.03 3.00 -14.79
N ASN A 196 1.22 2.67 -15.16
CA ASN A 196 1.79 1.35 -14.95
C ASN A 196 1.86 0.96 -13.47
N GLY A 197 2.23 1.88 -12.59
CA GLY A 197 2.27 1.64 -11.14
C GLY A 197 0.89 1.27 -10.58
N ARG A 198 -0.13 2.05 -10.89
CA ARG A 198 -1.52 1.77 -10.49
C ARG A 198 -2.04 0.46 -11.07
N CYS A 199 -1.77 0.22 -12.36
CA CYS A 199 -2.17 -1.00 -13.03
C CYS A 199 -1.51 -2.25 -12.42
N SER A 200 -0.21 -2.21 -12.16
CA SER A 200 0.53 -3.34 -11.56
C SER A 200 0.04 -3.67 -10.14
N ARG A 201 -0.21 -2.65 -9.32
CA ARG A 201 -0.75 -2.83 -7.97
C ARG A 201 -2.19 -3.37 -8.00
N THR A 202 -3.02 -2.87 -8.91
CA THR A 202 -4.39 -3.38 -9.09
C THR A 202 -4.40 -4.81 -9.63
N LEU A 203 -3.51 -5.16 -10.57
CA LEU A 203 -3.35 -6.52 -11.07
C LEU A 203 -2.91 -7.50 -9.98
N SER A 204 -1.98 -7.11 -9.12
CA SER A 204 -1.53 -7.90 -7.97
C SER A 204 -2.68 -8.13 -6.98
N MET A 205 -3.47 -7.09 -6.69
CA MET A 205 -4.67 -7.19 -5.87
C MET A 205 -5.72 -8.11 -6.50
N TRP A 206 -5.93 -8.02 -7.81
CA TRP A 206 -6.85 -8.89 -8.54
C TRP A 206 -6.48 -10.37 -8.40
N TYR A 207 -5.19 -10.69 -8.56
CA TYR A 207 -4.70 -12.05 -8.33
C TYR A 207 -5.01 -12.53 -6.91
N LEU A 208 -4.73 -11.72 -5.88
CA LEU A 208 -5.02 -12.05 -4.48
C LEU A 208 -6.51 -12.24 -4.20
N LEU A 209 -7.37 -11.41 -4.81
CA LEU A 209 -8.83 -11.56 -4.69
C LEU A 209 -9.32 -12.87 -5.29
N ASN A 210 -8.79 -13.27 -6.46
CA ASN A 210 -9.13 -14.54 -7.10
C ASN A 210 -8.66 -15.76 -6.30
N LYS A 211 -7.63 -15.59 -5.45
CA LYS A 211 -7.11 -16.60 -4.54
C LYS A 211 -7.72 -16.54 -3.13
N GLU A 212 -8.67 -15.63 -2.91
CA GLU A 212 -9.28 -15.38 -1.59
C GLU A 212 -8.27 -14.99 -0.49
N CYS A 213 -7.09 -14.52 -0.88
CA CYS A 213 -6.00 -14.10 0.01
C CYS A 213 -6.22 -12.70 0.57
N TYR A 214 -7.37 -12.48 1.21
CA TYR A 214 -7.84 -11.18 1.70
C TYR A 214 -6.91 -10.45 2.68
N PRO A 215 -6.18 -11.13 3.60
CA PRO A 215 -5.29 -10.44 4.53
C PRO A 215 -4.21 -9.61 3.83
N TYR A 216 -3.81 -10.02 2.65
CA TYR A 216 -2.67 -9.42 1.94
C TYR A 216 -3.04 -8.27 1.00
N ILE A 217 -4.34 -8.02 0.73
CA ILE A 217 -4.77 -6.96 -0.20
C ILE A 217 -4.43 -5.55 0.29
N ILE A 218 -4.05 -5.40 1.56
CA ILE A 218 -3.64 -4.12 2.18
C ILE A 218 -2.21 -3.70 1.83
N PHE A 219 -1.52 -4.41 0.95
CA PHE A 219 -0.11 -4.14 0.65
C PHE A 219 0.13 -2.73 0.09
N ASN A 220 -0.84 -2.08 -0.56
CA ASN A 220 -0.72 -0.68 -0.97
C ASN A 220 -0.57 0.24 0.25
N ARG A 221 -1.33 0.00 1.32
CA ARG A 221 -1.20 0.74 2.58
C ARG A 221 0.16 0.49 3.21
N ALA A 222 0.62 -0.76 3.18
CA ALA A 222 1.91 -1.16 3.71
C ALA A 222 3.08 -0.42 3.07
N ILE A 223 3.03 -0.13 1.77
CA ILE A 223 4.10 0.56 1.04
C ILE A 223 3.94 2.08 0.98
N ALA A 224 2.72 2.61 1.13
CA ALA A 224 2.44 4.04 0.98
C ALA A 224 3.22 4.91 1.97
N PHE A 225 3.48 4.44 3.19
CA PHE A 225 4.26 5.14 4.21
C PHE A 225 5.78 4.98 4.07
N ASN A 226 6.25 4.15 3.14
CA ASN A 226 7.68 3.97 2.87
C ASN A 226 7.95 3.78 1.37
N GLN A 227 7.42 4.69 0.57
CA GLN A 227 7.57 4.70 -0.90
C GLN A 227 9.04 4.58 -1.32
N LYS A 228 9.95 5.33 -0.67
CA LYS A 228 11.37 5.29 -0.98
C LYS A 228 11.95 3.87 -0.87
N GLY A 229 11.64 3.15 0.24
CA GLY A 229 12.10 1.78 0.42
C GLY A 229 11.52 0.82 -0.64
N TYR A 230 10.27 1.03 -1.03
CA TYR A 230 9.62 0.28 -2.09
C TYR A 230 10.34 0.48 -3.44
N GLU A 231 10.56 1.72 -3.86
CA GLU A 231 11.22 2.05 -5.12
C GLU A 231 12.67 1.53 -5.17
N GLU A 232 13.43 1.71 -4.09
CA GLU A 232 14.81 1.23 -3.99
C GLU A 232 14.92 -0.30 -4.15
N ASN A 233 13.98 -1.06 -3.58
CA ASN A 233 13.99 -2.52 -3.70
C ASN A 233 13.56 -2.99 -5.10
N ILE A 234 12.64 -2.29 -5.78
CA ILE A 234 12.32 -2.54 -7.20
C ILE A 234 13.56 -2.32 -8.06
N ILE A 235 14.25 -1.19 -7.92
CA ILE A 235 15.42 -0.85 -8.71
C ILE A 235 16.54 -1.85 -8.50
N LYS A 236 16.84 -2.24 -7.26
CA LYS A 236 17.86 -3.26 -6.95
C LYS A 236 17.52 -4.59 -7.59
N SER A 237 16.29 -5.06 -7.46
CA SER A 237 15.85 -6.33 -8.02
C SER A 237 15.87 -6.34 -9.55
N ARG A 238 15.48 -5.22 -10.18
CA ARG A 238 15.61 -5.05 -11.62
C ARG A 238 17.06 -5.18 -12.10
N ASN A 239 17.98 -4.49 -11.44
CA ASN A 239 19.38 -4.44 -11.85
C ASN A 239 20.09 -5.79 -11.68
N THR A 240 19.81 -6.49 -10.59
CA THR A 240 20.46 -7.77 -10.26
C THR A 240 19.76 -8.99 -10.85
N GLY A 241 18.48 -8.90 -11.17
CA GLY A 241 17.61 -10.03 -11.52
C GLY A 241 17.26 -10.90 -10.30
N ASP A 242 17.55 -10.44 -9.08
CA ASP A 242 17.26 -11.12 -7.83
C ASP A 242 16.21 -10.34 -7.03
N MET A 243 15.00 -10.92 -6.93
CA MET A 243 13.84 -10.30 -6.28
C MET A 243 13.80 -10.53 -4.77
N THR A 244 14.77 -11.22 -4.19
CA THR A 244 14.75 -11.62 -2.76
C THR A 244 14.52 -10.44 -1.83
N LEU A 245 15.23 -9.34 -2.03
CA LEU A 245 15.11 -8.15 -1.16
C LEU A 245 13.78 -7.42 -1.34
N PHE A 246 13.25 -7.38 -2.55
CA PHE A 246 11.93 -6.82 -2.81
C PHE A 246 10.83 -7.66 -2.14
N LEU A 247 10.86 -8.98 -2.31
CA LEU A 247 9.89 -9.89 -1.69
C LEU A 247 9.95 -9.85 -0.16
N LYS A 248 11.18 -9.83 0.42
CA LYS A 248 11.36 -9.59 1.86
C LYS A 248 10.72 -8.28 2.29
N TYR A 249 11.01 -7.18 1.56
CA TYR A 249 10.44 -5.87 1.86
C TYR A 249 8.91 -5.92 1.90
N MET A 250 8.29 -6.58 0.92
CA MET A 250 6.83 -6.71 0.85
C MET A 250 6.26 -7.53 2.01
N LEU A 251 6.87 -8.67 2.36
CA LEU A 251 6.46 -9.49 3.52
C LEU A 251 6.50 -8.70 4.81
N VAL A 252 7.63 -8.06 5.12
CA VAL A 252 7.81 -7.26 6.36
C VAL A 252 6.87 -6.03 6.39
N SER A 253 6.60 -5.43 5.25
CA SER A 253 5.70 -4.27 5.17
C SER A 253 4.25 -4.66 5.43
N VAL A 254 3.79 -5.77 4.88
CA VAL A 254 2.43 -6.28 5.10
C VAL A 254 2.26 -6.78 6.53
N GLU A 255 3.24 -7.50 7.08
CA GLU A 255 3.24 -7.90 8.49
C GLU A 255 2.99 -6.71 9.42
N LYS A 256 3.78 -5.64 9.25
CA LYS A 256 3.64 -4.41 10.06
C LYS A 256 2.28 -3.73 9.86
N GLU A 257 1.74 -3.75 8.66
CA GLU A 257 0.44 -3.15 8.37
C GLU A 257 -0.69 -3.93 9.05
N ILE A 258 -0.62 -5.27 9.03
CA ILE A 258 -1.55 -6.14 9.73
C ILE A 258 -1.49 -5.92 11.24
N GLU A 259 -0.28 -5.83 11.83
CA GLU A 259 -0.09 -5.48 13.25
C GLU A 259 -0.75 -4.14 13.60
N LYS A 260 -0.51 -3.10 12.81
CA LYS A 260 -1.11 -1.77 13.04
C LYS A 260 -2.63 -1.81 12.97
N GLU A 261 -3.18 -2.47 11.98
CA GLU A 261 -4.63 -2.59 11.83
C GLU A 261 -5.25 -3.31 13.03
N TYR A 262 -4.62 -4.36 13.50
CA TYR A 262 -5.04 -5.06 14.71
C TYR A 262 -5.02 -4.14 15.94
N LEU A 263 -3.93 -3.37 16.15
CA LEU A 263 -3.82 -2.42 17.26
C LEU A 263 -4.90 -1.33 17.17
N ILE A 264 -5.12 -0.76 15.99
CA ILE A 264 -6.16 0.26 15.76
C ILE A 264 -7.54 -0.30 16.10
N ASN A 265 -7.86 -1.52 15.68
CA ASN A 265 -9.13 -2.16 15.96
C ASN A 265 -9.31 -2.44 17.46
N ASN A 266 -8.27 -2.90 18.16
CA ASN A 266 -8.29 -3.09 19.61
C ASN A 266 -8.54 -1.78 20.36
N ILE A 267 -7.78 -0.74 20.04
CA ILE A 267 -7.92 0.57 20.65
C ILE A 267 -9.33 1.13 20.42
N ASN A 268 -9.85 1.00 19.20
CA ASN A 268 -11.21 1.44 18.88
C ASN A 268 -12.28 0.66 19.64
N ALA A 269 -12.09 -0.65 19.82
CA ALA A 269 -13.02 -1.50 20.55
C ALA A 269 -13.03 -1.21 22.07
N ASN A 270 -11.86 -0.91 22.64
CA ASN A 270 -11.68 -0.66 24.08
C ASN A 270 -11.81 0.83 24.47
N SER A 271 -11.93 1.72 23.50
CA SER A 271 -12.12 3.16 23.77
C SER A 271 -13.49 3.44 24.39
N LYS A 272 -13.53 4.41 25.32
CA LYS A 272 -14.76 4.84 26.00
C LYS A 272 -15.84 5.39 25.04
N SER A 273 -15.42 5.83 23.85
CA SER A 273 -16.31 6.34 22.80
C SER A 273 -15.83 5.88 21.43
N ARG A 274 -16.76 5.64 20.51
CA ARG A 274 -16.43 5.26 19.14
C ARG A 274 -15.54 6.31 18.49
N LEU A 275 -14.43 5.85 17.88
CA LEU A 275 -13.52 6.71 17.17
C LEU A 275 -14.09 7.09 15.80
N SER A 276 -13.91 8.34 15.41
CA SER A 276 -14.23 8.82 14.07
C SER A 276 -13.18 8.31 13.06
N LYS A 277 -13.49 8.40 11.76
CA LYS A 277 -12.50 8.09 10.70
C LYS A 277 -11.23 8.95 10.84
N GLU A 278 -11.38 10.18 11.25
CA GLU A 278 -10.26 11.13 11.45
C GLU A 278 -9.41 10.75 12.67
N ASP A 279 -10.05 10.30 13.76
CA ASP A 279 -9.34 9.77 14.94
C ASP A 279 -8.51 8.53 14.56
N LEU A 280 -9.09 7.60 13.81
CA LEU A 280 -8.40 6.39 13.34
C LEU A 280 -7.22 6.74 12.43
N GLN A 281 -7.37 7.73 11.56
CA GLN A 281 -6.28 8.21 10.70
C GLN A 281 -5.13 8.83 11.51
N MET A 282 -5.44 9.63 12.53
CA MET A 282 -4.41 10.20 13.40
C MET A 282 -3.68 9.12 14.21
N LEU A 283 -4.40 8.10 14.67
CA LEU A 283 -3.83 6.94 15.34
C LEU A 283 -2.90 6.16 14.39
N GLU A 284 -3.30 5.95 13.15
CA GLU A 284 -2.47 5.34 12.12
C GLU A 284 -1.17 6.14 11.89
N TYR A 285 -1.24 7.47 11.80
CA TYR A 285 -0.06 8.32 11.68
C TYR A 285 0.87 8.18 12.89
N PHE A 286 0.31 8.15 14.09
CA PHE A 286 1.10 7.93 15.30
C PHE A 286 1.83 6.59 15.27
N LEU A 287 1.16 5.51 14.91
CA LEU A 287 1.74 4.15 14.85
C LEU A 287 2.79 3.98 13.74
N ASN A 288 2.84 4.87 12.75
CA ASN A 288 3.90 4.89 11.73
C ASN A 288 5.18 5.61 12.17
N LEU A 289 5.12 6.36 13.26
CA LEU A 289 6.26 7.07 13.81
C LEU A 289 7.03 6.20 14.82
N LYS A 290 8.29 6.50 15.04
CA LYS A 290 9.16 5.77 15.97
C LYS A 290 9.77 6.71 17.01
N GLY A 291 9.97 6.20 18.23
CA GLY A 291 10.65 6.90 19.31
C GLY A 291 9.74 7.78 20.16
N ASN A 292 10.34 8.68 20.93
CA ASN A 292 9.61 9.65 21.75
C ASN A 292 9.01 10.73 20.85
N LEU A 293 7.71 10.68 20.64
CA LEU A 293 7.00 11.54 19.70
C LEU A 293 6.49 12.80 20.40
N THR A 294 6.65 13.93 19.71
CA THR A 294 6.07 15.21 20.14
C THR A 294 4.80 15.52 19.34
N ILE A 295 4.01 16.48 19.82
CA ILE A 295 2.88 17.02 19.06
C ILE A 295 3.34 17.51 17.68
N LYS A 296 4.51 18.16 17.62
CA LYS A 296 5.08 18.66 16.35
C LYS A 296 5.37 17.52 15.35
N ASP A 297 5.89 16.39 15.83
CA ASP A 297 6.17 15.23 14.96
C ASP A 297 4.88 14.71 14.32
N LEU A 298 3.81 14.54 15.13
CA LEU A 298 2.53 14.08 14.65
C LEU A 298 1.87 15.09 13.69
N VAL A 299 1.97 16.40 13.98
CA VAL A 299 1.50 17.45 13.06
C VAL A 299 2.31 17.46 11.75
N THR A 300 3.61 17.23 11.83
CA THR A 300 4.47 17.16 10.63
C THR A 300 4.04 16.02 9.72
N VAL A 301 3.77 14.85 10.28
CA VAL A 301 3.27 13.70 9.52
C VAL A 301 1.86 13.95 8.97
N TYR A 302 0.98 14.52 9.78
CA TYR A 302 -0.34 14.93 9.31
C TYR A 302 -0.25 15.85 8.09
N ASN A 303 0.60 16.89 8.14
CA ASN A 303 0.80 17.85 7.06
C ASN A 303 1.57 17.30 5.86
N PHE A 304 2.26 16.18 5.99
CA PHE A 304 2.86 15.48 4.87
C PHE A 304 1.80 14.77 4.02
N TYR A 305 0.78 14.19 4.67
CA TYR A 305 -0.26 13.39 4.01
C TYR A 305 -1.60 14.13 3.81
N ASN A 306 -1.69 15.40 4.20
CA ASN A 306 -2.92 16.19 4.08
C ASN A 306 -2.58 17.65 3.70
N PRO A 307 -3.57 18.45 3.26
CA PRO A 307 -3.36 19.87 3.03
C PRO A 307 -2.77 20.55 4.27
N LYS A 308 -1.72 21.34 4.08
CA LYS A 308 -0.95 21.96 5.16
C LYS A 308 -1.83 22.85 6.04
N LYS A 309 -1.79 22.60 7.34
CA LYS A 309 -2.42 23.38 8.40
C LYS A 309 -1.38 23.79 9.44
N ASN A 310 -1.67 24.87 10.17
CA ASN A 310 -0.77 25.27 11.25
C ASN A 310 -0.87 24.32 12.46
N ILE A 311 0.18 24.30 13.29
CA ILE A 311 0.27 23.37 14.43
C ILE A 311 -0.93 23.51 15.36
N LYS A 312 -1.37 24.75 15.66
CA LYS A 312 -2.50 25.00 16.55
C LYS A 312 -3.80 24.40 16.01
N GLU A 313 -4.06 24.58 14.73
CA GLU A 313 -5.26 24.05 14.08
C GLU A 313 -5.33 22.52 14.13
N VAL A 314 -4.23 21.84 13.77
CA VAL A 314 -4.15 20.37 13.81
C VAL A 314 -4.24 19.88 15.26
N SER A 315 -3.55 20.52 16.19
CA SER A 315 -3.60 20.16 17.62
C SER A 315 -5.01 20.21 18.17
N ILE A 316 -5.75 21.30 17.89
CA ILE A 316 -7.13 21.48 18.38
C ILE A 316 -8.09 20.50 17.71
N SER A 317 -8.01 20.40 16.38
CA SER A 317 -9.04 19.68 15.61
C SER A 317 -8.80 18.19 15.50
N LYS A 318 -7.56 17.72 15.69
CA LYS A 318 -7.19 16.31 15.41
C LYS A 318 -6.54 15.61 16.61
N ILE A 319 -5.71 16.30 17.42
CA ILE A 319 -4.99 15.66 18.54
C ILE A 319 -5.78 15.77 19.84
N MET A 320 -6.32 16.95 20.16
CA MET A 320 -7.12 17.13 21.39
C MET A 320 -8.29 16.15 21.52
N PRO A 321 -9.08 15.87 20.49
CA PRO A 321 -10.14 14.87 20.60
C PRO A 321 -9.64 13.49 21.06
N LEU A 322 -8.45 13.09 20.64
CA LEU A 322 -7.84 11.82 21.05
C LEU A 322 -7.33 11.86 22.50
N ILE A 323 -6.87 13.01 22.98
CA ILE A 323 -6.52 13.19 24.40
C ILE A 323 -7.78 13.18 25.28
N GLU A 324 -8.86 13.85 24.86
CA GLU A 324 -10.13 13.89 25.58
C GLU A 324 -10.82 12.50 25.62
N LYS A 325 -10.59 11.67 24.62
CA LYS A 325 -11.03 10.26 24.57
C LYS A 325 -10.07 9.31 25.30
N GLU A 326 -9.03 9.82 25.94
CA GLU A 326 -7.99 9.06 26.65
C GLU A 326 -7.23 8.06 25.77
N ILE A 327 -7.20 8.30 24.44
CA ILE A 327 -6.39 7.50 23.51
C ILE A 327 -4.92 7.87 23.60
N PHE A 328 -4.66 9.20 23.72
CA PHE A 328 -3.33 9.74 23.95
C PHE A 328 -3.23 10.41 25.33
N SER A 329 -2.06 10.31 25.92
CA SER A 329 -1.62 11.16 27.01
C SER A 329 -0.47 12.05 26.54
N VAL A 330 -0.33 13.24 27.14
CA VAL A 330 0.74 14.18 26.79
C VAL A 330 1.46 14.60 28.08
N THR A 331 2.77 14.42 28.13
CA THR A 331 3.58 14.80 29.28
C THR A 331 3.58 16.33 29.44
N GLY A 332 3.28 16.81 30.64
CA GLY A 332 3.21 18.25 30.90
C GLY A 332 1.97 18.94 30.32
N TYR A 333 0.94 18.19 29.98
CA TYR A 333 -0.29 18.71 29.38
C TYR A 333 -1.07 19.62 30.32
N SER A 334 -1.45 20.80 29.80
CA SER A 334 -2.61 21.56 30.24
C SER A 334 -3.36 22.08 29.01
N LYS A 335 -4.68 22.29 29.11
CA LYS A 335 -5.46 22.82 27.97
C LYS A 335 -4.92 24.17 27.46
N LYS A 336 -4.17 24.91 28.29
CA LYS A 336 -3.60 26.21 27.90
C LYS A 336 -2.27 26.10 27.15
N ASN A 337 -1.49 25.04 27.35
CA ASN A 337 -0.13 24.93 26.81
C ASN A 337 0.06 23.92 25.69
N ILE A 338 -0.98 23.16 25.29
CA ILE A 338 -0.87 22.19 24.20
C ILE A 338 -0.43 22.82 22.88
N TYR A 339 -0.62 24.12 22.72
CA TYR A 339 -0.28 24.86 21.50
C TYR A 339 1.12 25.48 21.54
N ASP A 340 1.73 25.58 22.71
CA ASP A 340 2.97 26.33 22.89
C ASP A 340 4.21 25.55 22.45
N ASN A 341 3.99 24.38 21.81
CA ASN A 341 5.03 23.57 21.18
C ASN A 341 6.28 23.39 22.06
N GLN A 342 6.04 23.13 23.36
CA GLN A 342 7.12 22.91 24.32
C GLN A 342 7.95 21.70 23.86
N PRO A 343 9.28 21.81 23.76
CA PRO A 343 10.14 20.74 23.25
C PRO A 343 10.09 19.46 24.08
N ASN A 344 9.53 19.48 25.28
CA ASN A 344 9.43 18.36 26.21
C ASN A 344 8.01 17.77 26.32
N MET A 345 7.08 18.16 25.46
CA MET A 345 5.72 17.59 25.45
C MET A 345 5.66 16.37 24.55
N PHE A 346 5.76 15.19 25.14
CA PHE A 346 5.71 13.93 24.43
C PHE A 346 4.28 13.37 24.43
N ILE A 347 3.86 12.84 23.28
CA ILE A 347 2.62 12.09 23.12
C ILE A 347 2.91 10.62 23.39
N LYS A 348 2.07 9.99 24.19
CA LYS A 348 2.09 8.55 24.45
C LYS A 348 0.72 7.96 24.17
N LEU A 349 0.70 6.76 23.63
CA LEU A 349 -0.49 5.95 23.50
C LEU A 349 -0.91 5.43 24.88
N ASN A 350 -2.22 5.35 25.13
CA ASN A 350 -2.74 4.69 26.32
C ASN A 350 -2.69 3.15 26.12
N GLU A 351 -1.71 2.52 26.74
CA GLU A 351 -1.45 1.09 26.63
C GLU A 351 -2.59 0.22 27.24
N GLU A 352 -3.38 0.76 28.17
CA GLU A 352 -4.52 0.08 28.78
C GLU A 352 -5.62 -0.27 27.75
N LEU A 353 -5.63 0.45 26.60
CA LEU A 353 -6.57 0.19 25.51
C LEU A 353 -6.13 -1.00 24.63
N ILE A 354 -4.92 -1.51 24.81
CA ILE A 354 -4.40 -2.64 24.07
C ILE A 354 -4.56 -3.90 24.89
N SER A 355 -5.70 -4.54 24.77
CA SER A 355 -5.90 -5.89 25.35
C SER A 355 -5.36 -6.92 24.38
N VAL A 356 -4.15 -7.39 24.61
CA VAL A 356 -3.55 -8.50 23.86
C VAL A 356 -3.74 -9.77 24.67
N ASP A 357 -4.48 -10.74 24.15
CA ASP A 357 -4.44 -12.09 24.68
C ASP A 357 -3.13 -12.75 24.19
N GLU A 358 -2.07 -12.64 24.99
CA GLU A 358 -0.72 -13.15 24.68
C GLU A 358 -0.72 -14.64 24.25
N ARG A 359 -1.76 -15.40 24.61
CA ARG A 359 -1.92 -16.80 24.20
C ARG A 359 -2.38 -16.95 22.76
N LYS A 360 -3.02 -15.92 22.19
CA LYS A 360 -3.57 -15.95 20.84
C LYS A 360 -2.71 -15.24 19.80
N VAL A 361 -1.86 -14.28 20.22
CA VAL A 361 -1.08 -13.47 19.29
C VAL A 361 0.40 -13.72 19.54
N LYS A 362 0.92 -14.78 18.92
CA LYS A 362 2.39 -14.96 18.80
C LYS A 362 2.90 -13.94 17.76
N ASN A 363 4.09 -13.40 18.01
CA ASN A 363 4.80 -12.48 17.11
C ASN A 363 4.16 -11.09 16.92
N LEU A 364 3.24 -10.66 17.80
CA LEU A 364 2.85 -9.25 17.85
C LEU A 364 3.97 -8.45 18.52
N HIS A 365 4.66 -7.62 17.77
CA HIS A 365 5.81 -6.82 18.25
C HIS A 365 5.33 -5.46 18.79
N LEU A 366 4.67 -5.45 19.96
CA LEU A 366 4.15 -4.23 20.58
C LEU A 366 5.22 -3.17 20.81
N ASP A 367 6.46 -3.58 21.10
CA ASP A 367 7.63 -2.69 21.29
C ASP A 367 7.94 -1.83 20.03
N ARG A 368 7.42 -2.17 18.87
CA ARG A 368 7.51 -1.35 17.64
C ARG A 368 6.63 -0.09 17.72
N TYR A 369 5.57 -0.10 18.52
CA TYR A 369 4.51 0.91 18.54
C TYR A 369 4.34 1.59 19.89
N ILE A 370 4.73 0.94 20.96
CA ILE A 370 4.59 1.40 22.35
C ILE A 370 5.99 1.60 22.93
N LYS A 371 6.32 2.82 23.31
CA LYS A 371 7.58 3.16 23.99
C LYS A 371 7.36 4.18 25.07
#